data_bce65bad78538b7126178f99c35d66b3
#
_entry.id   bce65bad78538b7126178f99c35d66b3
#
_cell.length_a   1.000
_cell.length_b   1.000
_cell.length_c   1.000
_cell.angle_alpha   90.00
_cell.angle_beta   90.00
_cell.angle_gamma   90.00
#
_symmetry.space_group_name_H-M   'P 1'
#
loop_
_entity.id
_entity.type
_entity.pdbx_description
1 polymer ?
#
loop_
_entity_poly.entity_id
_entity_poly.type
_entity_poly.pdbx_seq_one_letter_code
_entity_poly.pdbx_strand_id
1 'polypeptide(L)'
;HADQTSGIFELRPFFWKNKKKIDIYGRSKTIKELKSKYDFCFIEKQGYMPIAKEHVINDNFLLKKGNNKIRIKSFEVQHGLIKATGYIVNKTAYLSDCSHIPNKSKKLLFDLD
;
A
#
# COMPACT_ATOMS: atom_id res chain seq x y z
N HIS A 1 -6.50 2.91 -7.17
CA HIS A 1 -6.81 3.38 -8.51
C HIS A 1 -5.68 3.01 -9.48
N ALA A 2 -5.97 2.96 -10.81
CA ALA A 2 -4.99 2.51 -11.80
C ALA A 2 -3.77 3.42 -11.85
N ASP A 3 -3.95 4.72 -11.78
CA ASP A 3 -2.89 5.73 -11.77
C ASP A 3 -1.95 5.63 -10.54
N GLN A 4 -2.44 5.05 -9.43
CA GLN A 4 -1.64 4.79 -8.23
C GLN A 4 -0.94 3.42 -8.25
N THR A 5 -1.31 2.51 -9.14
CA THR A 5 -0.87 1.11 -9.10
C THR A 5 -0.22 0.60 -10.38
N SER A 6 -0.45 1.25 -11.53
CA SER A 6 0.03 0.79 -12.84
C SER A 6 1.57 0.72 -12.95
N GLY A 7 2.30 1.48 -12.12
CA GLY A 7 3.75 1.45 -12.06
C GLY A 7 4.37 0.27 -11.28
N ILE A 8 3.58 -0.68 -10.78
CA ILE A 8 4.10 -1.76 -9.93
C ILE A 8 5.20 -2.59 -10.64
N PHE A 9 5.07 -2.79 -11.94
CA PHE A 9 6.06 -3.56 -12.70
C PHE A 9 7.40 -2.81 -12.88
N GLU A 10 7.41 -1.49 -12.75
CA GLU A 10 8.63 -0.69 -12.80
C GLU A 10 9.51 -0.84 -11.54
N LEU A 11 9.06 -1.61 -10.56
CA LEU A 11 9.86 -2.00 -9.39
C LEU A 11 10.89 -3.12 -9.70
N ARG A 12 10.86 -3.72 -10.90
CA ARG A 12 11.80 -4.80 -11.31
C ARG A 12 13.28 -4.47 -11.10
N PRO A 13 13.79 -3.28 -11.44
CA PRO A 13 15.21 -2.97 -11.25
C PRO A 13 15.66 -3.09 -9.79
N PHE A 14 14.77 -2.77 -8.84
CA PHE A 14 15.06 -2.92 -7.40
C PHE A 14 15.15 -4.39 -7.00
N PHE A 15 14.27 -5.24 -7.53
CA PHE A 15 14.33 -6.68 -7.34
C PHE A 15 15.66 -7.24 -7.89
N TRP A 16 16.04 -6.88 -9.10
CA TRP A 16 17.25 -7.37 -9.73
C TRP A 16 18.51 -6.92 -8.99
N LYS A 17 18.57 -5.67 -8.56
CA LYS A 17 19.68 -5.11 -7.78
C LYS A 17 19.82 -5.80 -6.43
N ASN A 18 18.72 -5.96 -5.71
CA ASN A 18 18.74 -6.43 -4.33
C ASN A 18 18.57 -7.95 -4.18
N LYS A 19 18.18 -8.65 -5.26
CA LYS A 19 17.84 -10.09 -5.26
C LYS A 19 16.79 -10.46 -4.21
N LYS A 20 15.91 -9.52 -3.88
CA LYS A 20 14.89 -9.65 -2.86
C LYS A 20 13.56 -9.09 -3.38
N LYS A 21 12.46 -9.81 -3.12
CA LYS A 21 11.11 -9.31 -3.40
C LYS A 21 10.82 -8.02 -2.66
N ILE A 22 10.05 -7.16 -3.29
CA ILE A 22 9.63 -5.88 -2.72
C ILE A 22 8.35 -6.11 -1.94
N ASP A 23 8.34 -5.71 -0.69
CA ASP A 23 7.17 -5.82 0.17
C ASP A 23 6.12 -4.77 -0.22
N ILE A 24 4.91 -5.22 -0.55
CA ILE A 24 3.77 -4.39 -0.92
C ILE A 24 2.71 -4.53 0.16
N TYR A 25 2.35 -3.41 0.76
CA TYR A 25 1.37 -3.32 1.85
C TYR A 25 0.08 -2.70 1.34
N GLY A 26 -1.05 -3.32 1.62
CA GLY A 26 -2.34 -2.80 1.20
C GLY A 26 -3.50 -3.48 1.92
N ARG A 27 -4.66 -2.86 1.90
CA ARG A 27 -5.89 -3.49 2.40
C ARG A 27 -6.28 -4.66 1.52
N SER A 28 -7.00 -5.61 2.08
CA SER A 28 -7.36 -6.88 1.42
C SER A 28 -7.95 -6.68 0.02
N LYS A 29 -8.87 -5.73 -0.15
CA LYS A 29 -9.47 -5.43 -1.46
C LYS A 29 -8.42 -4.94 -2.47
N THR A 30 -7.54 -4.03 -2.06
CA THR A 30 -6.46 -3.50 -2.90
C THR A 30 -5.50 -4.59 -3.32
N ILE A 31 -5.07 -5.43 -2.38
CA ILE A 31 -4.18 -6.58 -2.67
C ILE A 31 -4.84 -7.55 -3.66
N LYS A 32 -6.12 -7.85 -3.48
CA LYS A 32 -6.88 -8.69 -4.42
C LYS A 32 -6.88 -8.10 -5.83
N GLU A 33 -7.15 -6.81 -5.98
CA GLU A 33 -7.16 -6.14 -7.28
C GLU A 33 -5.77 -6.11 -7.93
N LEU A 34 -4.71 -5.84 -7.16
CA LEU A 34 -3.34 -5.88 -7.66
C LEU A 34 -2.97 -7.27 -8.18
N LYS A 35 -3.28 -8.32 -7.41
CA LYS A 35 -3.01 -9.71 -7.81
C LYS A 35 -3.85 -10.14 -9.01
N SER A 36 -5.03 -9.60 -9.19
CA SER A 36 -5.85 -9.86 -10.37
C SER A 36 -5.31 -9.20 -11.63
N LYS A 37 -4.85 -7.96 -11.52
CA LYS A 37 -4.36 -7.16 -12.66
C LYS A 37 -2.91 -7.43 -13.03
N TYR A 38 -2.08 -7.69 -12.01
CA TYR A 38 -0.62 -7.82 -12.12
C TYR A 38 -0.12 -9.11 -11.47
N ASP A 39 -0.79 -10.23 -11.73
CA ASP A 39 -0.49 -11.52 -11.11
C ASP A 39 0.97 -11.95 -11.31
N PHE A 40 1.56 -11.67 -12.47
CA PHE A 40 2.96 -11.94 -12.79
C PHE A 40 3.97 -11.21 -11.88
N CYS A 41 3.55 -10.15 -11.16
CA CYS A 41 4.38 -9.52 -10.14
C CYS A 41 4.45 -10.34 -8.85
N PHE A 42 3.45 -11.17 -8.57
CA PHE A 42 3.29 -11.88 -7.29
C PHE A 42 3.53 -13.39 -7.39
N ILE A 43 3.25 -13.98 -8.55
CA ILE A 43 3.44 -15.43 -8.80
C ILE A 43 4.34 -15.65 -9.99
N GLU A 44 5.08 -16.77 -9.98
CA GLU A 44 5.88 -17.16 -11.12
C GLU A 44 4.98 -17.50 -12.32
N LYS A 45 5.27 -16.91 -13.46
CA LYS A 45 4.60 -17.21 -14.71
C LYS A 45 5.59 -17.29 -15.86
N GLN A 46 5.54 -18.40 -16.61
CA GLN A 46 6.33 -18.58 -17.84
C GLN A 46 7.83 -18.28 -17.64
N GLY A 47 8.38 -18.67 -16.48
CA GLY A 47 9.78 -18.44 -16.14
C GLY A 47 10.09 -17.02 -15.60
N TYR A 48 9.11 -16.15 -15.49
CA TYR A 48 9.30 -14.85 -14.85
C TYR A 48 9.16 -14.97 -13.32
N MET A 49 10.24 -14.61 -12.63
CA MET A 49 10.25 -14.60 -11.17
C MET A 49 9.35 -13.49 -10.62
N PRO A 50 8.55 -13.77 -9.58
CA PRO A 50 7.75 -12.73 -8.92
C PRO A 50 8.66 -11.71 -8.22
N ILE A 51 8.32 -10.44 -8.40
CA ILE A 51 9.11 -9.31 -7.87
C ILE A 51 8.55 -8.73 -6.57
N ALA A 52 7.29 -9.03 -6.27
CA ALA A 52 6.57 -8.48 -5.13
C ALA A 52 6.12 -9.57 -4.15
N LYS A 53 6.05 -9.17 -2.87
CA LYS A 53 5.46 -9.96 -1.80
C LYS A 53 4.38 -9.12 -1.13
N GLU A 54 3.16 -9.60 -1.15
CA GLU A 54 2.01 -8.90 -0.58
C GLU A 54 1.89 -9.06 0.92
N HIS A 55 1.43 -8.01 1.57
CA HIS A 55 1.05 -7.97 2.98
C HIS A 55 -0.30 -7.27 3.12
N VAL A 56 -1.28 -7.98 3.64
CA VAL A 56 -2.59 -7.38 3.97
C VAL A 56 -2.46 -6.61 5.28
N ILE A 57 -2.86 -5.35 5.28
CA ILE A 57 -2.82 -4.49 6.46
C ILE A 57 -4.21 -4.25 7.03
N ASN A 58 -4.23 -3.98 8.34
CA ASN A 58 -5.37 -3.46 9.09
C ASN A 58 -5.16 -1.97 9.39
N ASP A 59 -5.99 -1.39 10.29
CA ASP A 59 -5.91 0.03 10.64
C ASP A 59 -4.56 0.45 11.26
N ASN A 60 -3.84 -0.49 11.87
CA ASN A 60 -2.50 -0.27 12.42
C ASN A 60 -1.57 -1.38 12.00
N PHE A 61 -0.38 -1.05 11.55
CA PHE A 61 0.66 -2.03 11.25
C PHE A 61 2.06 -1.48 11.52
N LEU A 62 3.02 -2.39 11.65
CA LEU A 62 4.43 -2.07 11.89
C LEU A 62 5.27 -2.43 10.68
N LEU A 63 6.03 -1.46 10.19
CA LEU A 63 7.16 -1.73 9.30
C LEU A 63 8.42 -1.92 10.14
N LYS A 64 9.15 -3.00 9.86
CA LYS A 64 10.42 -3.32 10.53
C LYS A 64 11.55 -3.39 9.52
N LYS A 65 12.66 -2.72 9.80
CA LYS A 65 13.90 -2.83 9.03
C LYS A 65 15.08 -2.87 9.99
N GLY A 66 15.67 -4.06 10.17
CA GLY A 66 16.65 -4.28 11.22
C GLY A 66 16.04 -4.02 12.60
N ASN A 67 16.68 -3.17 13.40
CA ASN A 67 16.18 -2.75 14.72
C ASN A 67 15.19 -1.58 14.67
N ASN A 68 15.00 -0.98 13.50
CA ASN A 68 14.08 0.15 13.32
C ASN A 68 12.65 -0.37 13.14
N LYS A 69 11.71 0.28 13.84
CA LYS A 69 10.28 0.01 13.76
C LYS A 69 9.53 1.31 13.52
N ILE A 70 8.65 1.31 12.53
CA ILE A 70 7.78 2.44 12.23
C ILE A 70 6.35 1.97 12.33
N ARG A 71 5.58 2.60 13.22
CA ARG A 71 4.14 2.37 13.32
C ARG A 71 3.41 3.22 12.29
N ILE A 72 2.56 2.59 11.50
CA ILE A 72 1.72 3.25 10.51
C ILE A 72 0.26 2.99 10.88
N LYS A 73 -0.53 4.06 10.90
CA LYS A 73 -1.99 3.96 10.96
C LYS A 73 -2.53 4.14 9.55
N SER A 74 -3.51 3.33 9.17
CA SER A 74 -4.23 3.50 7.91
C SER A 74 -5.68 3.89 8.19
N PHE A 75 -6.24 4.75 7.37
CA PHE A 75 -7.62 5.19 7.48
C PHE A 75 -8.31 5.20 6.11
N GLU A 76 -9.60 5.03 6.12
CA GLU A 76 -10.41 4.96 4.91
C GLU A 76 -10.94 6.33 4.53
N VAL A 77 -10.89 6.64 3.26
CA VAL A 77 -11.52 7.83 2.66
C VAL A 77 -12.36 7.42 1.46
N GLN A 78 -13.26 8.29 1.06
CA GLN A 78 -14.07 8.12 -0.15
C GLN A 78 -13.37 8.82 -1.33
N HIS A 79 -13.29 8.15 -2.45
CA HIS A 79 -12.84 8.70 -3.72
C HIS A 79 -13.87 8.36 -4.82
N GLY A 80 -14.80 9.28 -5.07
CA GLY A 80 -15.94 9.01 -5.94
C GLY A 80 -16.79 7.84 -5.40
N LEU A 81 -16.93 6.79 -6.20
CA LEU A 81 -17.70 5.59 -5.85
C LEU A 81 -16.87 4.51 -5.16
N ILE A 82 -15.58 4.71 -4.98
CA ILE A 82 -14.67 3.74 -4.36
C ILE A 82 -14.10 4.26 -3.05
N LYS A 83 -13.54 3.34 -2.27
CA LYS A 83 -12.77 3.65 -1.08
C LYS A 83 -11.29 3.68 -1.40
N ALA A 84 -10.58 4.69 -0.87
CA ALA A 84 -9.14 4.79 -0.89
C ALA A 84 -8.57 4.74 0.53
N THR A 85 -7.27 4.54 0.66
CA THR A 85 -6.60 4.44 1.95
C THR A 85 -5.62 5.59 2.12
N GLY A 86 -5.76 6.34 3.21
CA GLY A 86 -4.74 7.26 3.70
C GLY A 86 -3.87 6.61 4.76
N TYR A 87 -2.68 7.15 4.97
CA TYR A 87 -1.69 6.64 5.92
C TYR A 87 -1.20 7.76 6.83
N ILE A 88 -1.01 7.44 8.11
CA ILE A 88 -0.42 8.34 9.10
C ILE A 88 0.88 7.71 9.60
N VAL A 89 1.97 8.46 9.45
CA VAL A 89 3.28 8.11 9.97
C VAL A 89 3.72 9.23 10.91
N ASN A 90 3.89 8.90 12.18
CA ASN A 90 4.11 9.91 13.24
C ASN A 90 2.98 10.95 13.24
N LYS A 91 3.28 12.20 12.92
CA LYS A 91 2.33 13.33 12.86
C LYS A 91 2.03 13.78 11.43
N THR A 92 2.37 12.98 10.44
CA THR A 92 2.17 13.29 9.02
C THR A 92 1.17 12.33 8.41
N ALA A 93 0.13 12.86 7.75
CA ALA A 93 -0.79 12.09 6.95
C ALA A 93 -0.44 12.18 5.47
N TYR A 94 -0.47 11.04 4.80
CA TYR A 94 -0.38 10.94 3.35
C TYR A 94 -1.71 10.47 2.77
N LEU A 95 -2.18 11.19 1.77
CA LEU A 95 -3.45 10.94 1.09
C LEU A 95 -3.31 11.35 -0.37
N SER A 96 -3.43 10.39 -1.30
CA SER A 96 -3.29 10.65 -2.74
C SER A 96 -4.58 11.15 -3.37
N ASP A 97 -5.68 10.44 -3.12
CA ASP A 97 -6.99 10.70 -3.74
C ASP A 97 -8.09 10.71 -2.69
N CYS A 98 -8.90 11.76 -2.70
CA CYS A 98 -9.98 11.91 -1.75
C CYS A 98 -11.04 12.88 -2.25
N SER A 99 -12.29 12.45 -2.30
CA SER A 99 -13.45 13.32 -2.51
C SER A 99 -14.16 13.65 -1.19
N HIS A 100 -14.06 12.75 -0.21
CA HIS A 100 -14.67 12.92 1.10
C HIS A 100 -13.95 12.13 2.19
N ILE A 101 -13.76 12.75 3.35
CA ILE A 101 -13.20 12.09 4.55
C ILE A 101 -14.33 11.81 5.54
N PRO A 102 -14.65 10.52 5.81
CA PRO A 102 -15.67 10.16 6.81
C PRO A 102 -15.31 10.69 8.20
N ASN A 103 -16.31 11.00 9.02
CA ASN A 103 -16.11 11.56 10.37
C ASN A 103 -15.20 10.67 11.25
N LYS A 104 -15.29 9.35 11.12
CA LYS A 104 -14.40 8.41 11.82
C LYS A 104 -12.94 8.65 11.46
N SER A 105 -12.65 8.91 10.19
CA SER A 105 -11.29 9.16 9.70
C SER A 105 -10.82 10.57 10.02
N LYS A 106 -11.72 11.58 9.99
CA LYS A 106 -11.40 12.96 10.39
C LYS A 106 -10.83 13.04 11.80
N LYS A 107 -11.41 12.28 12.75
CA LYS A 107 -10.93 12.27 14.15
C LYS A 107 -9.46 11.87 14.27
N LEU A 108 -8.95 11.03 13.37
CA LEU A 108 -7.55 10.61 13.37
C LEU A 108 -6.58 11.70 12.87
N LEU A 109 -7.12 12.73 12.20
CA LEU A 109 -6.34 13.81 11.60
C LEU A 109 -6.25 15.08 12.48
N PHE A 110 -7.04 15.17 13.55
CA PHE A 110 -7.07 16.35 14.42
C PHE A 110 -5.80 16.53 15.26
N ASP A 111 -5.07 15.45 15.54
CA ASP A 111 -3.85 15.47 16.37
C ASP A 111 -2.58 15.54 15.51
N LEU A 112 -2.70 15.89 14.23
CA LEU A 112 -1.57 16.06 13.32
C LEU A 112 -1.10 17.51 13.33
N ASP A 113 0.21 17.71 13.26
CA ASP A 113 0.82 19.03 13.10
C ASP A 113 0.73 19.49 11.64
#